data_d0ad3dc2dc7d895c44c7bddfefbc90f2
#
_entry.id   d0ad3dc2dc7d895c44c7bddfefbc90f2
#
_cell.length_a   1.000
_cell.length_b   1.000
_cell.length_c   1.000
_cell.angle_alpha   90.00
_cell.angle_beta   90.00
_cell.angle_gamma   90.00
#
_symmetry.space_group_name_H-M   'P 1'
#
loop_
_entity.id
_entity.type
_entity.pdbx_description
1 polymer ?
#
loop_
_entity_poly.entity_id
_entity_poly.type
_entity_poly.pdbx_seq_one_letter_code
_entity_poly.pdbx_strand_id
1 'polypeptide(L)'
;MRIAIVDDLADERALLREQLAQQLARRGAEAELLEFDSGEAFLAAEKERRFTAAFLDIYMEGMTGMEAARTLRKTDTDCLLVFTTTSTDHALEGFQVRALHYLVKPFAEAEIDALTDEFLARVPQPERFMELRVEGGEIRLRYRDIIRAEHFAHVIYVHTM
;
A
#
# COMPACT_ATOMS: atom_id res chain seq x y z
N MET A 1 -6.09 -2.83 3.29
CA MET A 1 -4.92 -3.15 2.43
C MET A 1 -3.94 -4.03 3.19
N ARG A 2 -3.07 -4.77 2.49
CA ARG A 2 -2.00 -5.58 3.09
C ARG A 2 -0.64 -5.02 2.68
N ILE A 3 0.23 -4.81 3.63
CA ILE A 3 1.55 -4.25 3.43
C ILE A 3 2.58 -5.20 4.04
N ALA A 4 3.57 -5.60 3.25
CA ALA A 4 4.71 -6.37 3.70
C ALA A 4 5.87 -5.48 4.10
N ILE A 5 6.56 -5.83 5.19
CA ILE A 5 7.81 -5.23 5.64
C ILE A 5 8.83 -6.35 5.70
N VAL A 6 9.85 -6.27 4.86
CA VAL A 6 10.83 -7.34 4.64
C VAL A 6 12.22 -6.82 4.91
N ASP A 7 12.85 -7.33 5.96
CA ASP A 7 14.18 -6.94 6.42
C ASP A 7 14.69 -8.06 7.34
N ASP A 8 15.93 -8.46 7.26
CA ASP A 8 16.48 -9.53 8.11
C ASP A 8 16.78 -9.05 9.55
N LEU A 9 16.84 -7.73 9.76
CA LEU A 9 17.02 -7.12 11.08
C LEU A 9 15.67 -6.82 11.76
N ALA A 10 15.40 -7.51 12.87
CA ALA A 10 14.12 -7.39 13.59
C ALA A 10 13.83 -5.96 14.10
N ASP A 11 14.86 -5.25 14.55
CA ASP A 11 14.72 -3.89 15.07
C ASP A 11 14.34 -2.90 13.94
N GLU A 12 14.91 -3.08 12.75
CA GLU A 12 14.59 -2.27 11.57
C GLU A 12 13.15 -2.50 11.10
N ARG A 13 12.70 -3.77 11.07
CA ARG A 13 11.30 -4.11 10.77
C ARG A 13 10.35 -3.45 11.75
N ALA A 14 10.62 -3.58 13.05
CA ALA A 14 9.79 -3.03 14.11
C ALA A 14 9.68 -1.50 14.01
N LEU A 15 10.81 -0.81 13.77
CA LEU A 15 10.85 0.64 13.62
C LEU A 15 10.01 1.10 12.41
N LEU A 16 10.21 0.50 11.24
CA LEU A 16 9.47 0.85 10.04
C LEU A 16 7.98 0.57 10.21
N ARG A 17 7.63 -0.57 10.81
CA ARG A 17 6.26 -0.93 11.12
C ARG A 17 5.58 0.11 12.01
N GLU A 18 6.25 0.55 13.07
CA GLU A 18 5.71 1.58 13.98
C GLU A 18 5.48 2.90 13.25
N GLN A 19 6.45 3.37 12.48
CA GLN A 19 6.34 4.61 11.72
C GLN A 19 5.20 4.54 10.68
N LEU A 20 5.11 3.46 9.91
CA LEU A 20 4.01 3.27 8.95
C LEU A 20 2.65 3.20 9.64
N ALA A 21 2.54 2.47 10.76
CA ALA A 21 1.28 2.37 11.50
C ALA A 21 0.81 3.73 12.00
N GLN A 22 1.70 4.58 12.50
CA GLN A 22 1.38 5.94 12.93
C GLN A 22 0.89 6.80 11.76
N GLN A 23 1.59 6.77 10.62
CA GLN A 23 1.23 7.55 9.45
C GLN A 23 -0.10 7.12 8.83
N LEU A 24 -0.36 5.82 8.77
CA LEU A 24 -1.63 5.28 8.30
C LEU A 24 -2.79 5.65 9.24
N ALA A 25 -2.58 5.55 10.55
CA ALA A 25 -3.59 5.93 11.55
C ALA A 25 -3.96 7.42 11.48
N ARG A 26 -2.98 8.32 11.31
CA ARG A 26 -3.21 9.76 11.13
C ARG A 26 -4.13 10.06 9.93
N ARG A 27 -4.13 9.20 8.92
CA ARG A 27 -4.92 9.33 7.68
C ARG A 27 -6.21 8.51 7.68
N GLY A 28 -6.49 7.81 8.79
CA GLY A 28 -7.65 6.91 8.89
C GLY A 28 -7.59 5.75 7.90
N ALA A 29 -6.39 5.37 7.46
CA ALA A 29 -6.18 4.27 6.53
C ALA A 29 -5.99 2.95 7.28
N GLU A 30 -6.80 1.94 6.95
CA GLU A 30 -6.69 0.61 7.54
C GLU A 30 -5.75 -0.27 6.73
N ALA A 31 -4.75 -0.84 7.40
CA ALA A 31 -3.81 -1.77 6.80
C ALA A 31 -3.43 -2.90 7.76
N GLU A 32 -3.25 -4.08 7.19
CA GLU A 32 -2.62 -5.22 7.83
C GLU A 32 -1.12 -5.16 7.51
N LEU A 33 -0.29 -4.90 8.52
CA LEU A 33 1.17 -4.85 8.39
C LEU A 33 1.75 -6.20 8.76
N LEU A 34 2.43 -6.86 7.83
CA LEU A 34 3.05 -8.16 8.01
C LEU A 34 4.57 -8.05 7.87
N GLU A 35 5.28 -8.67 8.79
CA GLU A 35 6.74 -8.66 8.84
C GLU A 35 7.31 -9.98 8.35
N PHE A 36 8.40 -9.89 7.57
CA PHE A 36 9.14 -11.03 7.04
C PHE A 36 10.63 -10.79 7.24
N ASP A 37 11.32 -11.82 7.65
CA ASP A 37 12.77 -11.80 7.87
C ASP A 37 13.59 -12.18 6.63
N SER A 38 12.92 -12.51 5.53
CA SER A 38 13.57 -12.94 4.29
C SER A 38 12.68 -12.71 3.06
N GLY A 39 13.32 -12.55 1.91
CA GLY A 39 12.64 -12.44 0.63
C GLY A 39 11.84 -13.70 0.29
N GLU A 40 12.36 -14.86 0.65
CA GLU A 40 11.72 -16.16 0.43
C GLU A 40 10.40 -16.29 1.21
N ALA A 41 10.40 -15.90 2.50
CA ALA A 41 9.19 -15.93 3.32
C ALA A 41 8.12 -14.95 2.79
N PHE A 42 8.53 -13.76 2.39
CA PHE A 42 7.66 -12.79 1.74
C PHE A 42 7.02 -13.35 0.46
N LEU A 43 7.83 -13.90 -0.45
CA LEU A 43 7.33 -14.43 -1.72
C LEU A 43 6.42 -15.65 -1.53
N ALA A 44 6.64 -16.46 -0.51
CA ALA A 44 5.75 -17.55 -0.15
C ALA A 44 4.37 -17.03 0.29
N ALA A 45 4.35 -16.02 1.17
CA ALA A 45 3.11 -15.39 1.63
C ALA A 45 2.36 -14.64 0.51
N GLU A 46 3.08 -14.02 -0.42
CA GLU A 46 2.51 -13.35 -1.60
C GLU A 46 1.74 -14.31 -2.51
N LYS A 47 2.22 -15.52 -2.69
CA LYS A 47 1.54 -16.56 -3.49
C LYS A 47 0.20 -16.98 -2.88
N GLU A 48 0.11 -16.98 -1.57
CA GLU A 48 -1.14 -17.33 -0.86
C GLU A 48 -2.15 -16.20 -0.94
N ARG A 49 -1.69 -14.97 -0.71
CA ARG A 49 -2.53 -13.78 -0.74
C ARG A 49 -1.72 -12.53 -1.03
N ARG A 50 -2.01 -11.86 -2.14
CA ARG A 50 -1.31 -10.68 -2.64
C ARG A 50 -1.21 -9.53 -1.66
N PHE A 51 -0.12 -8.79 -1.76
CA PHE A 51 0.11 -7.54 -1.03
C PHE A 51 -0.21 -6.33 -1.89
N THR A 52 -0.73 -5.29 -1.25
CA THR A 52 -0.94 -3.98 -1.87
C THR A 52 0.40 -3.26 -2.06
N ALA A 53 1.29 -3.41 -1.08
CA ALA A 53 2.64 -2.87 -1.11
C ALA A 53 3.63 -3.76 -0.37
N ALA A 54 4.91 -3.64 -0.71
CA ALA A 54 6.01 -4.26 -0.01
C ALA A 54 7.16 -3.27 0.15
N PHE A 55 7.63 -3.15 1.38
CA PHE A 55 8.85 -2.46 1.77
C PHE A 55 9.95 -3.51 1.89
N LEU A 56 10.96 -3.44 1.03
CA LEU A 56 11.99 -4.45 0.92
C LEU A 56 13.35 -3.86 1.26
N ASP A 57 14.02 -4.38 2.27
CA ASP A 57 15.45 -4.10 2.41
C ASP A 57 16.21 -4.77 1.27
N ILE A 58 17.20 -4.06 0.71
CA ILE A 58 18.01 -4.60 -0.40
C ILE A 58 19.03 -5.59 0.12
N TYR A 59 19.67 -5.27 1.24
CA TYR A 59 20.78 -6.03 1.78
C TYR A 59 20.30 -6.98 2.89
N MET A 60 19.88 -8.17 2.48
CA MET A 60 19.46 -9.25 3.39
C MET A 60 20.32 -10.48 3.17
N GLU A 61 20.45 -11.33 4.19
CA GLU A 61 21.03 -12.65 4.02
C GLU A 61 20.18 -13.52 3.09
N GLY A 62 20.80 -14.28 2.22
CA GLY A 62 20.12 -15.12 1.24
C GLY A 62 19.63 -14.33 0.02
N MET A 63 18.34 -14.30 -0.21
CA MET A 63 17.72 -13.54 -1.31
C MET A 63 17.75 -12.04 -1.00
N THR A 64 18.36 -11.26 -1.87
CA THR A 64 18.34 -9.80 -1.79
C THR A 64 16.93 -9.25 -2.06
N GLY A 65 16.64 -8.06 -1.54
CA GLY A 65 15.36 -7.38 -1.83
C GLY A 65 15.15 -7.13 -3.33
N MET A 66 16.23 -6.89 -4.06
CA MET A 66 16.17 -6.72 -5.53
C MET A 66 15.79 -8.02 -6.25
N GLU A 67 16.33 -9.16 -5.83
CA GLU A 67 15.97 -10.47 -6.37
C GLU A 67 14.53 -10.84 -6.04
N ALA A 68 14.08 -10.55 -4.82
CA ALA A 68 12.70 -10.72 -4.40
C ALA A 68 11.74 -9.86 -5.26
N ALA A 69 12.08 -8.60 -5.50
CA ALA A 69 11.30 -7.69 -6.34
C ALA A 69 11.22 -8.18 -7.80
N ARG A 70 12.32 -8.62 -8.38
CA ARG A 70 12.34 -9.19 -9.73
C ARG A 70 11.49 -10.46 -9.84
N THR A 71 11.51 -11.28 -8.80
CA THR A 71 10.72 -12.51 -8.75
C THR A 71 9.23 -12.19 -8.61
N LEU A 72 8.88 -11.24 -7.74
CA LEU A 72 7.52 -10.74 -7.60
C LEU A 72 6.96 -10.22 -8.93
N ARG A 73 7.73 -9.42 -9.66
CA ARG A 73 7.29 -8.82 -10.93
C ARG A 73 6.95 -9.82 -12.03
N LYS A 74 7.36 -11.07 -11.91
CA LYS A 74 6.96 -12.13 -12.84
C LYS A 74 5.49 -12.53 -12.68
N THR A 75 4.90 -12.30 -11.52
CA THR A 75 3.53 -12.72 -11.16
C THR A 75 2.62 -11.58 -10.71
N ASP A 76 3.20 -10.49 -10.19
CA ASP A 76 2.47 -9.32 -9.75
C ASP A 76 3.17 -8.04 -10.22
N THR A 77 2.48 -7.28 -11.07
CA THR A 77 2.92 -5.98 -11.58
C THR A 77 2.34 -4.81 -10.79
N ASP A 78 1.34 -5.05 -9.94
CA ASP A 78 0.53 -4.02 -9.32
C ASP A 78 0.93 -3.70 -7.88
N CYS A 79 1.58 -4.64 -7.18
CA CYS A 79 2.13 -4.43 -5.86
C CYS A 79 3.08 -3.23 -5.86
N LEU A 80 2.83 -2.24 -5.01
CA LEU A 80 3.69 -1.07 -4.86
C LEU A 80 4.97 -1.46 -4.13
N LEU A 81 6.12 -1.26 -4.75
CA LEU A 81 7.42 -1.60 -4.17
C LEU A 81 8.14 -0.36 -3.66
N VAL A 82 8.58 -0.42 -2.42
CA VAL A 82 9.48 0.57 -1.81
C VAL A 82 10.73 -0.17 -1.33
N PHE A 83 11.88 0.29 -1.74
CA PHE A 83 13.13 -0.23 -1.20
C PHE A 83 13.56 0.57 0.03
N THR A 84 14.01 -0.14 1.05
CA THR A 84 14.73 0.43 2.18
C THR A 84 16.17 -0.04 2.11
N THR A 85 17.15 0.84 2.32
CA THR A 85 18.55 0.47 2.11
C THR A 85 19.52 1.43 2.80
N THR A 86 20.71 0.95 3.08
CA THR A 86 21.80 1.78 3.58
C THR A 86 22.61 2.45 2.48
N SER A 87 22.37 2.12 1.18
CA SER A 87 23.09 2.68 0.02
C SER A 87 22.16 2.98 -1.15
N THR A 88 22.54 3.98 -1.95
CA THR A 88 21.85 4.36 -3.20
C THR A 88 22.38 3.64 -4.43
N ASP A 89 23.32 2.73 -4.30
CA ASP A 89 24.04 2.09 -5.43
C ASP A 89 23.10 1.33 -6.37
N HIS A 90 21.97 0.83 -5.87
CA HIS A 90 20.98 0.07 -6.64
C HIS A 90 19.78 0.90 -7.14
N ALA A 91 19.81 2.23 -7.01
CA ALA A 91 18.69 3.07 -7.41
C ALA A 91 18.29 2.90 -8.88
N LEU A 92 19.27 2.71 -9.77
CA LEU A 92 19.03 2.48 -11.20
C LEU A 92 18.34 1.13 -11.46
N GLU A 93 18.64 0.11 -10.67
CA GLU A 93 17.99 -1.21 -10.78
C GLU A 93 16.53 -1.17 -10.32
N GLY A 94 16.20 -0.27 -9.39
CA GLY A 94 14.83 -0.05 -8.92
C GLY A 94 13.88 0.36 -10.06
N PHE A 95 14.35 1.07 -11.07
CA PHE A 95 13.54 1.39 -12.26
C PHE A 95 13.10 0.14 -13.02
N GLN A 96 13.92 -0.89 -13.09
CA GLN A 96 13.59 -2.12 -13.81
C GLN A 96 12.41 -2.87 -13.17
N VAL A 97 12.28 -2.79 -11.84
CA VAL A 97 11.18 -3.41 -11.09
C VAL A 97 10.04 -2.44 -10.79
N ARG A 98 10.06 -1.23 -11.35
CA ARG A 98 9.07 -0.18 -11.14
C ARG A 98 8.84 0.09 -9.66
N ALA A 99 9.92 0.32 -8.92
CA ALA A 99 9.83 0.74 -7.54
C ALA A 99 9.15 2.12 -7.46
N LEU A 100 8.26 2.27 -6.49
CA LEU A 100 7.61 3.53 -6.18
C LEU A 100 8.62 4.51 -5.59
N HIS A 101 9.42 4.04 -4.66
CA HIS A 101 10.34 4.90 -3.91
C HIS A 101 11.56 4.13 -3.38
N TYR A 102 12.57 4.90 -2.99
CA TYR A 102 13.79 4.45 -2.34
C TYR A 102 13.97 5.22 -1.04
N LEU A 103 13.97 4.52 0.09
CA LEU A 103 14.23 5.09 1.41
C LEU A 103 15.64 4.73 1.85
N VAL A 104 16.48 5.72 2.06
CA VAL A 104 17.86 5.51 2.56
C VAL A 104 17.87 5.59 4.08
N LYS A 105 18.33 4.51 4.70
CA LYS A 105 18.47 4.43 6.18
C LYS A 105 19.63 5.30 6.68
N PRO A 106 19.49 5.99 7.82
CA PRO A 106 18.26 6.17 8.60
C PRO A 106 17.33 7.19 7.92
N PHE A 107 16.06 6.85 7.75
CA PHE A 107 15.08 7.76 7.15
C PHE A 107 14.36 8.58 8.22
N ALA A 108 14.07 9.84 7.90
CA ALA A 108 13.35 10.75 8.76
C ALA A 108 11.83 10.49 8.75
N GLU A 109 11.14 10.85 9.84
CA GLU A 109 9.67 10.75 9.91
C GLU A 109 8.99 11.47 8.73
N ALA A 110 9.52 12.63 8.30
CA ALA A 110 9.01 13.40 7.18
C ALA A 110 9.08 12.66 5.84
N GLU A 111 10.07 11.77 5.66
CA GLU A 111 10.17 10.95 4.45
C GLU A 111 9.10 9.87 4.41
N ILE A 112 8.83 9.23 5.55
CA ILE A 112 7.73 8.25 5.69
C ILE A 112 6.37 8.93 5.55
N ASP A 113 6.21 10.14 6.09
CA ASP A 113 5.00 10.95 5.96
C ASP A 113 4.68 11.23 4.47
N ALA A 114 5.64 11.80 3.73
CA ALA A 114 5.49 12.10 2.32
C ALA A 114 5.27 10.84 1.46
N LEU A 115 6.01 9.76 1.74
CA LEU A 115 5.86 8.48 1.06
C LEU A 115 4.48 7.88 1.29
N THR A 116 3.94 8.01 2.50
CA THR A 116 2.60 7.47 2.82
C THR A 116 1.52 8.17 2.00
N ASP A 117 1.63 9.48 1.79
CA ASP A 117 0.71 10.23 0.93
C ASP A 117 0.82 9.75 -0.54
N GLU A 118 2.03 9.61 -1.06
CA GLU A 118 2.27 9.13 -2.42
C GLU A 118 1.74 7.70 -2.61
N PHE A 119 2.00 6.84 -1.66
CA PHE A 119 1.55 5.47 -1.64
C PHE A 119 0.01 5.37 -1.64
N LEU A 120 -0.65 6.08 -0.71
CA LEU A 120 -2.12 6.05 -0.59
C LEU A 120 -2.82 6.62 -1.82
N ALA A 121 -2.21 7.59 -2.49
CA ALA A 121 -2.74 8.14 -3.74
C ALA A 121 -2.74 7.10 -4.89
N ARG A 122 -1.85 6.10 -4.83
CA ARG A 122 -1.72 5.05 -5.86
C ARG A 122 -2.47 3.76 -5.53
N VAL A 123 -2.81 3.56 -4.25
CA VAL A 123 -3.63 2.40 -3.87
C VAL A 123 -5.04 2.56 -4.45
N PRO A 124 -5.55 1.57 -5.20
CA PRO A 124 -6.93 1.58 -5.63
C PRO A 124 -7.85 1.71 -4.42
N GLN A 125 -8.55 2.83 -4.32
CA GLN A 125 -9.53 3.01 -3.26
C GLN A 125 -10.66 2.00 -3.49
N PRO A 126 -11.07 1.24 -2.46
CA PRO A 126 -12.24 0.39 -2.59
C PRO A 126 -13.41 1.28 -3.01
N GLU A 127 -14.08 0.90 -4.11
CA GLU A 127 -15.26 1.63 -4.54
C GLU A 127 -16.28 1.59 -3.40
N ARG A 128 -16.54 2.75 -2.80
CA ARG A 128 -17.57 2.90 -1.77
C ARG A 128 -18.91 3.06 -2.47
N PHE A 129 -19.88 2.29 -2.04
CA PHE A 129 -21.24 2.34 -2.56
C PHE A 129 -22.19 2.80 -1.46
N MET A 130 -23.20 3.54 -1.88
CA MET A 130 -24.39 3.83 -1.09
C MET A 130 -25.53 2.96 -1.60
N GLU A 131 -26.20 2.24 -0.72
CA GLU A 131 -27.40 1.48 -1.04
C GLU A 131 -28.61 2.32 -0.67
N LEU A 132 -29.48 2.57 -1.64
CA LEU A 132 -30.67 3.39 -1.50
C LEU A 132 -31.91 2.59 -1.85
N ARG A 133 -32.94 2.70 -1.02
CA ARG A 133 -34.28 2.22 -1.39
C ARG A 133 -35.00 3.28 -2.19
N VAL A 134 -35.48 2.88 -3.37
CA VAL A 134 -36.27 3.73 -4.27
C VAL A 134 -37.60 3.04 -4.61
N GLU A 135 -38.55 3.79 -5.16
CA GLU A 135 -39.77 3.18 -5.72
C GLU A 135 -39.37 2.22 -6.83
N GLY A 136 -39.54 0.92 -6.57
CA GLY A 136 -39.21 -0.15 -7.55
C GLY A 136 -38.03 -1.03 -7.13
N GLY A 137 -37.39 -0.80 -5.97
CA GLY A 137 -36.34 -1.67 -5.45
C GLY A 137 -35.20 -0.98 -4.76
N GLU A 138 -34.05 -1.63 -4.74
CA GLU A 138 -32.83 -1.09 -4.18
C GLU A 138 -31.85 -0.75 -5.31
N ILE A 139 -31.21 0.41 -5.23
CA ILE A 139 -30.15 0.82 -6.15
C ILE A 139 -28.84 0.98 -5.38
N ARG A 140 -27.73 0.69 -6.06
CA ARG A 140 -26.39 0.83 -5.54
C ARG A 140 -25.63 1.90 -6.32
N LEU A 141 -25.33 3.03 -5.67
CA LEU A 141 -24.61 4.14 -6.26
C LEU A 141 -23.18 4.21 -5.72
N ARG A 142 -22.21 4.40 -6.59
CA ARG A 142 -20.83 4.66 -6.18
C ARG A 142 -20.73 6.07 -5.62
N TYR A 143 -20.07 6.23 -4.45
CA TYR A 143 -19.92 7.57 -3.85
C TYR A 143 -19.27 8.58 -4.80
N ARG A 144 -18.34 8.14 -5.65
CA ARG A 144 -17.67 9.01 -6.63
C ARG A 144 -18.61 9.57 -7.71
N ASP A 145 -19.72 8.90 -7.96
CA ASP A 145 -20.71 9.31 -8.97
C ASP A 145 -21.74 10.28 -8.38
N ILE A 146 -21.74 10.48 -7.05
CA ILE A 146 -22.69 11.37 -6.37
C ILE A 146 -22.12 12.79 -6.37
N ILE A 147 -22.83 13.70 -7.03
CA ILE A 147 -22.48 15.13 -7.06
C ILE A 147 -23.03 15.83 -5.82
N ARG A 148 -24.30 15.54 -5.50
CA ARG A 148 -25.02 16.21 -4.42
C ARG A 148 -26.18 15.33 -3.95
N ALA A 149 -26.50 15.42 -2.66
CA ALA A 149 -27.73 14.86 -2.08
C ALA A 149 -28.50 15.97 -1.38
N GLU A 150 -29.79 16.05 -1.63
CA GLU A 150 -30.70 17.04 -1.04
C GLU A 150 -31.86 16.34 -0.39
N HIS A 151 -32.33 16.85 0.75
CA HIS A 151 -33.51 16.35 1.44
C HIS A 151 -34.61 17.39 1.32
N PHE A 152 -35.75 17.00 0.72
CA PHE A 152 -36.94 17.85 0.64
C PHE A 152 -38.20 17.00 0.82
N ALA A 153 -39.12 17.45 1.69
CA ALA A 153 -40.42 16.83 1.93
C ALA A 153 -40.36 15.30 2.18
N HIS A 154 -39.44 14.85 3.05
CA HIS A 154 -39.18 13.44 3.39
C HIS A 154 -38.62 12.57 2.25
N VAL A 155 -38.17 13.19 1.17
CA VAL A 155 -37.51 12.52 0.06
C VAL A 155 -36.06 12.99 -0.07
N ILE A 156 -35.16 12.07 -0.34
CA ILE A 156 -33.75 12.38 -0.64
C ILE A 156 -33.57 12.32 -2.15
N TYR A 157 -33.12 13.43 -2.72
CA TYR A 157 -32.74 13.53 -4.13
C TYR A 157 -31.22 13.39 -4.22
N VAL A 158 -30.76 12.39 -4.99
CA VAL A 158 -29.34 12.18 -5.23
C VAL A 158 -29.06 12.51 -6.68
N HIS A 159 -28.20 13.51 -6.88
CA HIS A 159 -27.74 13.93 -8.22
C HIS A 159 -26.44 13.19 -8.53
N THR A 160 -26.42 12.52 -9.67
CA THR A 160 -25.26 11.76 -10.16
C THR A 160 -24.74 12.35 -11.47
N MET A 161 -23.49 12.02 -11.79
CA MET A 161 -22.91 12.31 -13.09
C MET A 161 -23.62 11.53 -14.20
#